data_bf63c1d7b4eddd79e04074a91d240b4a
#
_entry.id   bf63c1d7b4eddd79e04074a91d240b4a
#
_cell.length_a   1.000
_cell.length_b   1.000
_cell.length_c   1.000
_cell.angle_alpha   90.00
_cell.angle_beta   90.00
_cell.angle_gamma   90.00
#
_symmetry.space_group_name_H-M   'P 1'
#
loop_
_entity.id
_entity.type
_entity.pdbx_description
1 polymer ?
#
loop_
_entity_poly.entity_id
_entity_poly.type
_entity_poly.pdbx_seq_one_letter_code
_entity_poly.pdbx_strand_id
1 'polypeptide(L)'
;MKFVINKLKYDTNNMDLISDKCEYSYADSLFGATIAYRGRNVKLWKSKKDNWLLTFDKDLCTCGKALTTEEAQGLLLKYDVDAYEKIFGELEEA
;
A
#
# COMPACT_ATOMS: atom_id res chain seq x y z
N MET A 1 11.34 -9.26 -0.60
CA MET A 1 10.37 -9.58 -1.66
C MET A 1 10.55 -8.65 -2.84
N LYS A 2 10.35 -9.18 -4.01
CA LYS A 2 10.52 -8.43 -5.26
C LYS A 2 9.26 -8.54 -6.10
N PHE A 3 8.82 -7.40 -6.62
CA PHE A 3 7.68 -7.32 -7.53
C PHE A 3 8.08 -6.57 -8.79
N VAL A 4 7.61 -7.00 -9.94
CA VAL A 4 7.79 -6.27 -11.20
C VAL A 4 6.41 -5.77 -11.64
N ILE A 5 6.24 -4.45 -11.67
CA ILE A 5 4.99 -3.79 -12.02
C ILE A 5 5.31 -2.67 -12.99
N ASN A 6 4.68 -2.68 -14.16
CA ASN A 6 4.91 -1.69 -15.22
C ASN A 6 6.40 -1.53 -15.56
N LYS A 7 7.13 -2.65 -15.64
CA LYS A 7 8.56 -2.71 -15.96
C LYS A 7 9.48 -2.06 -14.90
N LEU A 8 8.96 -1.78 -13.71
CA LEU A 8 9.75 -1.33 -12.57
C LEU A 8 9.87 -2.46 -11.56
N LYS A 9 11.06 -2.60 -11.00
CA LYS A 9 11.30 -3.58 -9.94
C LYS A 9 11.12 -2.91 -8.59
N TYR A 10 10.20 -3.46 -7.80
CA TYR A 10 9.94 -3.04 -6.42
C TYR A 10 10.52 -4.11 -5.50
N ASP A 11 11.64 -3.80 -4.85
CA ASP A 11 12.29 -4.70 -3.92
C ASP A 11 12.15 -4.12 -2.51
N THR A 12 11.33 -4.76 -1.68
CA THR A 12 11.06 -4.29 -0.32
C THR A 12 12.30 -4.24 0.56
N ASN A 13 13.34 -5.02 0.25
CA ASN A 13 14.61 -4.95 0.97
C ASN A 13 15.32 -3.59 0.77
N ASN A 14 15.01 -2.89 -0.31
CA ASN A 14 15.58 -1.58 -0.64
C ASN A 14 14.56 -0.45 -0.49
N MET A 15 13.43 -0.73 0.12
CA MET A 15 12.35 0.25 0.33
C MET A 15 12.17 0.51 1.82
N ASP A 16 11.62 1.68 2.13
CA ASP A 16 11.27 2.04 3.50
C ASP A 16 9.84 1.62 3.81
N LEU A 17 9.66 0.90 4.90
CA LEU A 17 8.32 0.62 5.40
C LEU A 17 7.75 1.90 6.02
N ILE A 18 6.71 2.42 5.42
CA ILE A 18 6.10 3.68 5.86
C ILE A 18 4.99 3.43 6.88
N SER A 19 4.15 2.44 6.64
CA SER A 19 3.04 2.14 7.54
C SER A 19 2.61 0.70 7.44
N ASP A 20 2.24 0.12 8.59
CA ASP A 20 1.60 -1.18 8.69
C ASP A 20 0.16 -1.08 9.21
N LYS A 21 -0.40 0.13 9.22
CA LYS A 21 -1.74 0.42 9.76
C LYS A 21 -2.80 0.58 8.68
N CYS A 22 -2.41 0.56 7.40
CA CYS A 22 -3.35 0.73 6.30
C CYS A 22 -4.21 -0.52 6.12
N GLU A 23 -5.40 -0.33 5.59
CA GLU A 23 -6.29 -1.41 5.21
C GLU A 23 -6.49 -1.42 3.70
N TYR A 24 -6.69 -2.59 3.14
CA TYR A 24 -6.94 -2.75 1.71
C TYR A 24 -7.94 -3.86 1.49
N SER A 25 -8.94 -3.58 0.64
CA SER A 25 -9.93 -4.56 0.21
C SER A 25 -9.83 -4.77 -1.29
N TYR A 26 -9.95 -6.00 -1.72
CA TYR A 26 -9.96 -6.35 -3.13
C TYR A 26 -11.23 -7.16 -3.44
N ALA A 27 -11.62 -7.19 -4.71
CA ALA A 27 -12.80 -7.93 -5.17
C ALA A 27 -12.39 -9.01 -6.15
N ASP A 28 -12.94 -10.21 -5.95
CA ASP A 28 -12.79 -11.33 -6.87
C ASP A 28 -14.16 -11.77 -7.36
N SER A 29 -14.24 -12.24 -8.61
CA SER A 29 -15.43 -12.87 -9.15
C SER A 29 -15.38 -14.36 -8.84
N LEU A 30 -16.46 -14.85 -8.23
CA LEU A 30 -16.60 -16.27 -7.92
C LEU A 30 -18.04 -16.68 -8.27
N PHE A 31 -18.18 -17.65 -9.17
CA PHE A 31 -19.48 -18.15 -9.62
C PHE A 31 -20.44 -17.04 -10.11
N GLY A 32 -19.89 -16.05 -10.84
CA GLY A 32 -20.68 -14.95 -11.38
C GLY A 32 -21.03 -13.84 -10.38
N ALA A 33 -20.61 -13.98 -9.13
CA ALA A 33 -20.81 -12.96 -8.09
C ALA A 33 -19.49 -12.26 -7.79
N THR A 34 -19.53 -10.97 -7.45
CA THR A 34 -18.38 -10.22 -6.97
C THR A 34 -18.35 -10.28 -5.45
N ILE A 35 -17.26 -10.79 -4.91
CA ILE A 35 -17.08 -10.91 -3.46
C ILE A 35 -15.90 -10.02 -3.05
N ALA A 36 -16.12 -9.16 -2.05
CA ALA A 36 -15.09 -8.32 -1.51
C ALA A 36 -14.32 -9.07 -0.40
N TYR A 37 -13.00 -9.01 -0.46
CA TYR A 37 -12.11 -9.60 0.53
C TYR A 37 -11.22 -8.53 1.15
N ARG A 38 -10.82 -8.75 2.40
CA ARG A 38 -9.88 -7.89 3.09
C ARG A 38 -8.49 -8.48 3.03
N GLY A 39 -7.53 -7.69 2.55
CA GLY A 39 -6.12 -8.08 2.58
C GLY A 39 -5.60 -8.18 4.00
N ARG A 40 -4.69 -9.12 4.24
CA ARG A 40 -4.03 -9.28 5.54
C ARG A 40 -2.60 -8.76 5.45
N ASN A 41 -2.04 -8.37 6.59
CA ASN A 41 -0.66 -7.89 6.69
C ASN A 41 -0.37 -6.77 5.68
N VAL A 42 -1.28 -5.80 5.61
CA VAL A 42 -1.17 -4.68 4.66
C VAL A 42 -0.04 -3.77 5.09
N LYS A 43 0.89 -3.51 4.17
CA LYS A 43 2.03 -2.63 4.41
C LYS A 43 2.20 -1.67 3.25
N LEU A 44 2.54 -0.44 3.58
CA LEU A 44 2.82 0.61 2.59
C LEU A 44 4.31 0.91 2.60
N TRP A 45 4.91 0.87 1.42
CA TRP A 45 6.34 1.04 1.20
C TRP A 45 6.62 2.21 0.28
N LYS A 46 7.75 2.87 0.48
CA LYS A 46 8.24 3.94 -0.40
C LYS A 46 9.67 3.63 -0.82
N SER A 47 9.95 3.73 -2.11
CA SER A 47 11.30 3.61 -2.63
C SER A 47 12.07 4.93 -2.49
N LYS A 48 13.40 4.87 -2.65
CA LYS A 48 14.24 6.07 -2.65
C LYS A 48 13.93 7.01 -3.82
N LYS A 49 13.28 6.51 -4.86
CA LYS A 49 12.84 7.30 -6.02
C LYS A 49 11.38 7.76 -5.89
N ASP A 50 10.83 7.70 -4.69
CA ASP A 50 9.45 8.12 -4.38
C ASP A 50 8.36 7.34 -5.12
N ASN A 51 8.62 6.07 -5.40
CA ASN A 51 7.60 5.15 -5.88
C ASN A 51 6.97 4.42 -4.69
N TRP A 52 5.67 4.22 -4.74
CA TRP A 52 4.90 3.64 -3.64
C TRP A 52 4.42 2.24 -3.99
N LEU A 53 4.49 1.35 -3.01
CA LEU A 53 4.04 -0.03 -3.14
C LEU A 53 3.18 -0.40 -1.95
N LEU A 54 2.04 -1.00 -2.20
CA LEU A 54 1.21 -1.62 -1.18
C LEU A 54 1.37 -3.12 -1.27
N THR A 55 1.74 -3.78 -0.17
CA THR A 55 1.80 -5.23 -0.10
C THR A 55 0.72 -5.75 0.84
N PHE A 56 0.14 -6.89 0.49
CA PHE A 56 -0.88 -7.53 1.31
C PHE A 56 -0.90 -9.02 1.03
N ASP A 57 -1.36 -9.80 1.99
CA ASP A 57 -1.51 -11.22 1.83
C ASP A 57 -2.92 -11.54 1.32
N LYS A 58 -2.96 -12.38 0.30
CA LYS A 58 -4.17 -12.89 -0.31
C LYS A 58 -4.02 -14.41 -0.40
N ASP A 59 -4.83 -15.14 0.32
CA ASP A 59 -4.71 -16.60 0.44
C ASP A 59 -3.30 -16.98 0.93
N LEU A 60 -2.56 -17.75 0.15
CA LEU A 60 -1.19 -18.17 0.49
C LEU A 60 -0.12 -17.32 -0.18
N CYS A 61 -0.50 -16.24 -0.84
CA CYS A 61 0.42 -15.40 -1.62
C CYS A 61 0.48 -13.99 -1.06
N THR A 62 1.66 -13.38 -1.15
CA THR A 62 1.82 -11.94 -0.93
C THR A 62 1.73 -11.23 -2.26
N CYS A 63 0.87 -10.24 -2.33
CA CYS A 63 0.62 -9.45 -3.53
C CYS A 63 1.20 -8.05 -3.38
N GLY A 64 1.63 -7.45 -4.49
CA GLY A 64 2.11 -6.08 -4.53
C GLY A 64 1.27 -5.25 -5.49
N LYS A 65 0.98 -4.02 -5.12
CA LYS A 65 0.26 -3.06 -5.95
C LYS A 65 0.99 -1.73 -5.95
N ALA A 66 1.37 -1.25 -7.13
CA ALA A 66 1.95 0.08 -7.27
C ALA A 66 0.87 1.15 -7.06
N LEU A 67 1.19 2.17 -6.28
CA LEU A 67 0.28 3.27 -6.00
C LEU A 67 0.87 4.58 -6.51
N THR A 68 -0.01 5.51 -6.86
CA THR A 68 0.39 6.90 -7.06
C THR A 68 0.66 7.56 -5.70
N THR A 69 1.35 8.70 -5.73
CA THR A 69 1.57 9.48 -4.50
C THR A 69 0.23 9.89 -3.87
N GLU A 70 -0.74 10.29 -4.68
CA GLU A 70 -2.07 10.69 -4.20
C GLU A 70 -2.80 9.53 -3.53
N GLU A 71 -2.71 8.33 -4.09
CA GLU A 71 -3.29 7.14 -3.48
C GLU A 71 -2.64 6.81 -2.14
N ALA A 72 -1.31 6.91 -2.07
CA ALA A 72 -0.56 6.69 -0.83
C ALA A 72 -0.93 7.73 0.23
N GLN A 73 -1.02 9.01 -0.16
CA GLN A 73 -1.46 10.09 0.73
C GLN A 73 -2.86 9.81 1.29
N GLY A 74 -3.79 9.40 0.44
CA GLY A 74 -5.16 9.09 0.85
C GLY A 74 -5.21 7.97 1.88
N LEU A 75 -4.41 6.92 1.70
CA LEU A 75 -4.32 5.82 2.67
C LEU A 75 -3.76 6.29 4.00
N LEU A 76 -2.69 7.06 3.99
CA LEU A 76 -2.06 7.56 5.22
C LEU A 76 -2.97 8.53 5.97
N LEU A 77 -3.67 9.41 5.27
CA LEU A 77 -4.63 10.33 5.89
C LEU A 77 -5.78 9.60 6.57
N LYS A 78 -6.16 8.46 6.02
CA LYS A 78 -7.27 7.66 6.56
C LYS A 78 -6.84 6.76 7.71
N TYR A 79 -5.66 6.15 7.64
CA TYR A 79 -5.27 5.08 8.55
C TYR A 79 -4.04 5.38 9.41
N ASP A 80 -3.17 6.28 9.00
CA ASP A 80 -1.92 6.55 9.72
C ASP A 80 -1.46 7.99 9.51
N VAL A 81 -2.13 8.91 10.17
CA VAL A 81 -1.85 10.35 10.07
C VAL A 81 -0.43 10.68 10.51
N ASP A 82 0.08 10.00 11.53
CA ASP A 82 1.44 10.24 12.03
C ASP A 82 2.49 9.95 10.94
N ALA A 83 2.31 8.86 10.19
CA ALA A 83 3.19 8.54 9.08
C ALA A 83 3.06 9.56 7.94
N TYR A 84 1.83 10.02 7.65
CA TYR A 84 1.63 11.09 6.68
C TYR A 84 2.43 12.34 7.04
N GLU A 85 2.33 12.78 8.29
CA GLU A 85 3.00 14.01 8.73
C GLU A 85 4.52 13.87 8.70
N LYS A 86 5.07 12.69 8.98
CA LYS A 86 6.51 12.44 8.88
C LYS A 86 7.05 12.60 7.46
N ILE A 87 6.25 12.22 6.46
CA ILE A 87 6.69 12.22 5.06
C ILE A 87 6.35 13.52 4.35
N PHE A 88 5.15 14.06 4.58
CA PHE A 88 4.60 15.20 3.81
C PHE A 88 4.52 16.49 4.62
N GLY A 89 4.74 16.45 5.92
CA GLY A 89 4.66 17.61 6.80
C GLY A 89 3.39 17.66 7.63
N GLU A 90 3.42 18.46 8.68
CA GLU A 90 2.31 18.59 9.60
C GLU A 90 1.07 19.18 8.92
N LEU A 91 -0.08 18.62 9.27
CA LEU A 91 -1.37 19.16 8.88
C LEU A 91 -1.75 20.33 9.79
N GLU A 92 -2.44 21.32 9.24
CA GLU A 92 -3.00 22.39 10.06
C GLU A 92 -4.15 21.86 10.92
N GLU A 93 -4.20 22.32 12.15
CA GLU A 93 -5.34 22.03 13.01
C GLU A 93 -6.54 22.92 12.62
N ALA A 94 -7.70 22.34 12.72
CA ALA A 94 -8.93 23.04 12.42
C ALA A 94 -9.23 24.14 13.45
#